data_f0f2fa0e9e36814a59de096b3b6ee45c
#
_entry.id   f0f2fa0e9e36814a59de096b3b6ee45c
#
_cell.length_a   1.000
_cell.length_b   1.000
_cell.length_c   1.000
_cell.angle_alpha   90.00
_cell.angle_beta   90.00
_cell.angle_gamma   90.00
#
_symmetry.space_group_name_H-M   'P 1'
#
loop_
_entity.id
_entity.type
_entity.pdbx_description
1 polymer ?
#
loop_
_entity_poly.entity_id
_entity_poly.type
_entity_poly.pdbx_seq_one_letter_code
_entity_poly.pdbx_strand_id
1 'polypeptide(L)'
;DFATGRPRRLTDGERGAFESMKVESQQWKPIKVVDVSEAGDFIEVPIRWSDVDRQGHVNNVSLAGYLQEARILATTSWSPGMRRAGNYLWVVVRQDIRYRRQVLPTQRSCRVHTALTRLGTSSMTLAGSIATEEGSALDAATVLVCVDPKTGASVPIDDQTRQALSAYLVTV
;
A
#
# COMPACT_ATOMS: atom_id res chain seq x y z
N ASP A 1 4.73 2.48 25.48
CA ASP A 1 4.92 1.96 26.82
C ASP A 1 4.91 0.43 26.75
N PHE A 2 6.06 -0.18 27.03
CA PHE A 2 6.22 -1.63 26.91
C PHE A 2 5.46 -2.43 28.00
N ALA A 3 5.21 -1.80 29.15
CA ALA A 3 4.50 -2.47 30.25
C ALA A 3 2.99 -2.57 29.97
N THR A 4 2.43 -1.62 29.27
CA THR A 4 0.99 -1.55 28.99
C THR A 4 0.63 -1.91 27.55
N GLY A 5 1.60 -2.04 26.65
CA GLY A 5 1.39 -2.21 25.21
C GLY A 5 0.66 -1.05 24.53
N ARG A 6 0.50 0.11 25.22
CA ARG A 6 -0.27 1.24 24.72
C ARG A 6 0.63 2.43 24.36
N PRO A 7 0.23 3.21 23.32
CA PRO A 7 0.87 4.48 23.04
C PRO A 7 0.83 5.40 24.28
N ARG A 8 1.92 6.12 24.56
CA ARG A 8 1.98 7.17 25.56
C ARG A 8 2.45 8.49 24.94
N ARG A 9 2.18 9.58 25.58
CA ARG A 9 2.75 10.87 25.18
C ARG A 9 4.25 10.89 25.47
N LEU A 10 5.01 11.55 24.61
CA LEU A 10 6.42 11.85 24.87
C LEU A 10 6.55 12.73 26.09
N THR A 11 7.53 12.47 26.92
CA THR A 11 7.96 13.37 28.00
C THR A 11 8.56 14.65 27.40
N ASP A 12 8.68 15.71 28.19
CA ASP A 12 9.28 16.97 27.72
C ASP A 12 10.75 16.80 27.32
N GLY A 13 11.50 15.96 28.02
CA GLY A 13 12.88 15.61 27.64
C GLY A 13 12.98 14.89 26.30
N GLU A 14 12.12 13.88 26.06
CA GLU A 14 12.02 13.18 24.78
C GLU A 14 11.61 14.13 23.65
N ARG A 15 10.62 15.00 23.92
CA ARG A 15 10.18 16.01 22.97
C ARG A 15 11.30 16.99 22.61
N GLY A 16 12.02 17.50 23.60
CA GLY A 16 13.13 18.42 23.42
C GLY A 16 14.26 17.83 22.57
N ALA A 17 14.55 16.52 22.73
CA ALA A 17 15.54 15.84 21.91
C ALA A 17 15.19 15.82 20.40
N PHE A 18 13.90 15.79 20.05
CA PHE A 18 13.45 15.81 18.65
C PHE A 18 13.22 17.22 18.09
N GLU A 19 13.00 18.24 18.95
CA GLU A 19 12.74 19.62 18.48
C GLU A 19 13.88 20.18 17.63
N SER A 20 15.14 19.86 17.99
CA SER A 20 16.32 20.28 17.21
C SER A 20 16.42 19.63 15.83
N MET A 21 15.70 18.53 15.59
CA MET A 21 15.66 17.80 14.33
C MET A 21 14.47 18.20 13.45
N LYS A 22 13.61 19.09 13.95
CA LYS A 22 12.48 19.59 13.17
C LYS A 22 12.96 20.34 11.93
N VAL A 23 12.51 19.89 10.78
CA VAL A 23 12.58 20.64 9.51
C VAL A 23 11.20 21.19 9.20
N GLU A 24 11.13 22.27 8.41
CA GLU A 24 9.83 22.74 7.90
C GLU A 24 9.10 21.58 7.22
N SER A 25 7.94 21.25 7.75
CA SER A 25 7.16 20.13 7.21
C SER A 25 6.57 20.50 5.86
N GLN A 26 6.95 19.77 4.84
CA GLN A 26 6.23 19.83 3.56
C GLN A 26 4.82 19.26 3.78
N GLN A 27 3.80 20.10 3.67
CA GLN A 27 2.42 19.65 3.82
C GLN A 27 1.97 18.94 2.53
N TRP A 28 1.91 17.62 2.58
CA TRP A 28 1.32 16.82 1.52
C TRP A 28 -0.20 16.78 1.67
N LYS A 29 -0.93 16.98 0.56
CA LYS A 29 -2.37 16.72 0.57
C LYS A 29 -2.60 15.25 0.95
N PRO A 30 -3.45 14.95 1.96
CA PRO A 30 -3.71 13.55 2.34
C PRO A 30 -4.38 12.81 1.18
N ILE A 31 -4.00 11.53 0.98
CA ILE A 31 -4.79 10.63 0.14
C ILE A 31 -5.80 9.92 1.05
N LYS A 32 -7.00 9.67 0.51
CA LYS A 32 -8.00 8.87 1.23
C LYS A 32 -7.50 7.43 1.31
N VAL A 33 -7.12 6.98 2.51
CA VAL A 33 -6.79 5.58 2.81
C VAL A 33 -8.07 4.92 3.30
N VAL A 34 -8.54 3.91 2.59
CA VAL A 34 -9.79 3.20 2.85
C VAL A 34 -9.51 1.73 3.12
N ASP A 35 -10.38 1.12 3.92
CA ASP A 35 -10.41 -0.31 4.13
C ASP A 35 -11.12 -0.98 2.94
N VAL A 36 -10.47 -1.94 2.32
CA VAL A 36 -10.99 -2.72 1.19
C VAL A 36 -10.94 -4.23 1.47
N SER A 37 -10.91 -4.61 2.74
CA SER A 37 -10.87 -6.02 3.15
C SER A 37 -12.11 -6.84 2.73
N GLU A 38 -13.17 -6.15 2.32
CA GLU A 38 -14.40 -6.74 1.79
C GLU A 38 -14.59 -6.45 0.28
N ALA A 39 -13.59 -5.87 -0.39
CA ALA A 39 -13.70 -5.44 -1.78
C ALA A 39 -12.43 -5.73 -2.59
N GLY A 40 -12.60 -5.77 -3.93
CA GLY A 40 -11.50 -6.00 -4.86
C GLY A 40 -11.00 -7.45 -4.88
N ASP A 41 -9.86 -7.64 -5.51
CA ASP A 41 -9.18 -8.94 -5.57
C ASP A 41 -8.34 -9.16 -4.33
N PHE A 42 -8.12 -10.40 -3.95
CA PHE A 42 -7.21 -10.73 -2.86
C PHE A 42 -6.29 -11.90 -3.18
N ILE A 43 -5.18 -11.94 -2.48
CA ILE A 43 -4.28 -13.08 -2.42
C ILE A 43 -4.08 -13.52 -0.97
N GLU A 44 -3.81 -14.78 -0.75
CA GLU A 44 -3.31 -15.28 0.53
C GLU A 44 -1.79 -15.31 0.52
N VAL A 45 -1.17 -14.63 1.50
CA VAL A 45 0.28 -14.58 1.65
C VAL A 45 0.65 -15.34 2.93
N PRO A 46 1.40 -16.45 2.83
CA PRO A 46 1.87 -17.17 4.01
C PRO A 46 2.89 -16.32 4.78
N ILE A 47 2.75 -16.27 6.10
CA ILE A 47 3.71 -15.61 6.98
C ILE A 47 4.90 -16.53 7.18
N ARG A 48 6.10 -16.07 6.78
CA ARG A 48 7.35 -16.79 6.96
C ARG A 48 8.02 -16.39 8.26
N TRP A 49 8.85 -17.24 8.81
CA TRP A 49 9.67 -16.93 9.98
C TRP A 49 10.56 -15.68 9.73
N SER A 50 11.09 -15.54 8.54
CA SER A 50 11.90 -14.39 8.12
C SER A 50 11.15 -13.05 8.11
N ASP A 51 9.82 -13.10 8.11
CA ASP A 51 8.98 -11.90 8.08
C ASP A 51 8.76 -11.31 9.48
N VAL A 52 9.13 -12.07 10.53
CA VAL A 52 8.90 -11.71 11.94
C VAL A 52 10.10 -10.95 12.50
N ASP A 53 9.85 -9.84 13.17
CA ASP A 53 10.86 -9.03 13.81
C ASP A 53 11.15 -9.48 15.26
N ARG A 54 12.08 -8.76 15.91
CA ARG A 54 12.46 -9.06 17.32
C ARG A 54 11.33 -8.86 18.33
N GLN A 55 10.27 -8.16 17.95
CA GLN A 55 9.10 -7.91 18.80
C GLN A 55 8.05 -9.03 18.69
N GLY A 56 8.30 -10.01 17.81
CA GLY A 56 7.39 -11.13 17.59
C GLY A 56 6.20 -10.82 16.67
N HIS A 57 6.27 -9.75 15.91
CA HIS A 57 5.26 -9.34 14.93
C HIS A 57 5.82 -9.41 13.52
N VAL A 58 4.93 -9.50 12.52
CA VAL A 58 5.35 -9.35 11.12
C VAL A 58 5.89 -7.93 10.91
N ASN A 59 7.10 -7.85 10.40
CA ASN A 59 7.81 -6.59 10.18
C ASN A 59 7.05 -5.71 9.17
N ASN A 60 7.03 -4.40 9.41
CA ASN A 60 6.39 -3.44 8.52
C ASN A 60 6.91 -3.48 7.08
N VAL A 61 8.21 -3.81 6.89
CA VAL A 61 8.81 -3.99 5.56
C VAL A 61 8.21 -5.21 4.85
N SER A 62 8.00 -6.32 5.57
CA SER A 62 7.34 -7.51 5.03
C SER A 62 5.89 -7.23 4.66
N LEU A 63 5.14 -6.49 5.51
CA LEU A 63 3.77 -6.07 5.21
C LEU A 63 3.70 -5.18 3.96
N ALA A 64 4.65 -4.25 3.78
CA ALA A 64 4.76 -3.45 2.56
C ALA A 64 5.05 -4.33 1.33
N GLY A 65 5.87 -5.37 1.48
CA GLY A 65 6.13 -6.38 0.46
C GLY A 65 4.87 -7.15 0.08
N TYR A 66 4.04 -7.54 1.03
CA TYR A 66 2.77 -8.23 0.78
C TYR A 66 1.81 -7.35 -0.04
N LEU A 67 1.69 -6.06 0.32
CA LEU A 67 0.91 -5.09 -0.47
C LEU A 67 1.45 -4.94 -1.90
N GLN A 68 2.78 -4.93 -2.06
CA GLN A 68 3.40 -4.85 -3.38
C GLN A 68 3.07 -6.08 -4.23
N GLU A 69 3.18 -7.28 -3.67
CA GLU A 69 2.90 -8.52 -4.39
C GLU A 69 1.43 -8.59 -4.82
N ALA A 70 0.50 -8.32 -3.90
CA ALA A 70 -0.93 -8.28 -4.20
C ALA A 70 -1.25 -7.28 -5.32
N ARG A 71 -0.68 -6.08 -5.25
CA ARG A 71 -0.83 -5.05 -6.27
C ARG A 71 -0.33 -5.52 -7.64
N ILE A 72 0.85 -6.13 -7.72
CA ILE A 72 1.42 -6.61 -8.98
C ILE A 72 0.55 -7.70 -9.58
N LEU A 73 0.09 -8.64 -8.78
CA LEU A 73 -0.76 -9.74 -9.23
C LEU A 73 -2.12 -9.22 -9.70
N ALA A 74 -2.77 -8.36 -8.93
CA ALA A 74 -4.06 -7.77 -9.29
C ALA A 74 -3.96 -6.95 -10.59
N THR A 75 -3.03 -6.01 -10.68
CA THR A 75 -2.88 -5.17 -11.89
C THR A 75 -2.50 -5.97 -13.12
N THR A 76 -1.71 -7.04 -12.97
CA THR A 76 -1.37 -7.95 -14.07
C THR A 76 -2.57 -8.77 -14.53
N SER A 77 -3.44 -9.18 -13.61
CA SER A 77 -4.69 -9.87 -13.92
C SER A 77 -5.67 -8.95 -14.65
N TRP A 78 -5.84 -7.72 -14.17
CA TRP A 78 -6.76 -6.74 -14.76
C TRP A 78 -6.34 -6.27 -16.15
N SER A 79 -5.03 -6.10 -16.34
CA SER A 79 -4.47 -5.68 -17.63
C SER A 79 -3.11 -6.34 -17.85
N PRO A 80 -3.07 -7.52 -18.51
CA PRO A 80 -1.81 -8.23 -18.77
C PRO A 80 -0.77 -7.42 -19.55
N GLY A 81 -1.21 -6.40 -20.30
CA GLY A 81 -0.34 -5.46 -21.00
C GLY A 81 0.54 -4.62 -20.08
N MET A 82 0.12 -4.38 -18.84
CA MET A 82 0.90 -3.61 -17.85
C MET A 82 2.23 -4.28 -17.47
N ARG A 83 2.33 -5.60 -17.57
CA ARG A 83 3.55 -6.35 -17.23
C ARG A 83 4.55 -6.46 -18.39
N ARG A 84 4.08 -6.32 -19.62
CA ARG A 84 4.97 -6.38 -20.79
C ARG A 84 5.73 -5.07 -20.90
N ALA A 85 7.05 -5.15 -21.03
CA ALA A 85 7.88 -4.02 -21.37
C ALA A 85 7.37 -3.44 -22.71
N GLY A 86 6.48 -2.46 -22.59
CA GLY A 86 5.86 -1.76 -23.70
C GLY A 86 6.46 -0.38 -23.84
N ASN A 87 5.68 0.53 -24.41
CA ASN A 87 6.10 1.92 -24.63
C ASN A 87 6.08 2.76 -23.34
N TYR A 88 5.71 2.19 -22.18
CA TYR A 88 5.64 2.92 -20.90
C TYR A 88 5.90 1.99 -19.69
N LEU A 89 6.23 2.62 -18.56
CA LEU A 89 6.42 1.99 -17.25
C LEU A 89 5.37 2.49 -16.25
N TRP A 90 5.09 1.68 -15.23
CA TRP A 90 4.28 2.06 -14.09
C TRP A 90 5.17 2.29 -12.87
N VAL A 91 5.17 3.53 -12.37
CA VAL A 91 6.01 3.95 -11.26
C VAL A 91 5.14 4.29 -10.06
N VAL A 92 5.48 3.74 -8.90
CA VAL A 92 4.86 4.16 -7.63
C VAL A 92 5.45 5.51 -7.25
N VAL A 93 4.60 6.53 -7.22
CA VAL A 93 5.02 7.91 -6.86
C VAL A 93 4.64 8.27 -5.44
N ARG A 94 3.67 7.53 -4.85
CA ARG A 94 3.25 7.75 -3.47
C ARG A 94 2.59 6.48 -2.92
N GLN A 95 2.87 6.21 -1.64
CA GLN A 95 2.19 5.19 -0.87
C GLN A 95 1.95 5.72 0.55
N ASP A 96 0.68 5.82 0.95
CA ASP A 96 0.27 6.17 2.31
C ASP A 96 -0.22 4.88 2.98
N ILE A 97 0.33 4.57 4.16
CA ILE A 97 0.01 3.35 4.91
C ILE A 97 -0.52 3.74 6.29
N ARG A 98 -1.62 3.12 6.68
CA ARG A 98 -2.20 3.23 8.02
C ARG A 98 -2.12 1.87 8.72
N TYR A 99 -1.23 1.76 9.69
CA TYR A 99 -1.13 0.59 10.56
C TYR A 99 -2.20 0.67 11.64
N ARG A 100 -3.02 -0.36 11.77
CA ARG A 100 -4.13 -0.43 12.73
C ARG A 100 -3.84 -1.42 13.84
N ARG A 101 -3.27 -2.58 13.49
CA ARG A 101 -3.02 -3.71 14.40
C ARG A 101 -1.72 -4.39 14.03
N GLN A 102 -1.19 -5.14 14.97
CA GLN A 102 -0.06 -6.02 14.73
C GLN A 102 -0.55 -7.28 14.00
N VAL A 103 0.28 -7.79 13.09
CA VAL A 103 0.08 -9.08 12.47
C VAL A 103 1.00 -10.08 13.17
N LEU A 104 0.40 -11.12 13.75
CA LEU A 104 1.14 -12.12 14.52
C LEU A 104 1.43 -13.38 13.68
N PRO A 105 2.57 -14.03 13.88
CA PRO A 105 2.93 -15.25 13.14
C PRO A 105 1.99 -16.43 13.42
N THR A 106 1.22 -16.37 14.50
CA THR A 106 0.19 -17.38 14.82
C THR A 106 -0.94 -17.48 13.80
N GLN A 107 -1.13 -16.42 12.99
CA GLN A 107 -2.15 -16.37 11.94
C GLN A 107 -1.79 -17.16 10.69
N ARG A 108 -0.56 -17.66 10.56
CA ARG A 108 -0.02 -18.45 9.45
C ARG A 108 -0.06 -17.79 8.08
N SER A 109 -1.12 -17.05 7.72
CA SER A 109 -1.28 -16.31 6.46
C SER A 109 -2.07 -15.03 6.69
N CYS A 110 -1.95 -14.10 5.73
CA CYS A 110 -2.76 -12.88 5.65
C CYS A 110 -3.51 -12.87 4.32
N ARG A 111 -4.74 -12.35 4.32
CA ARG A 111 -5.40 -11.93 3.09
C ARG A 111 -5.02 -10.51 2.76
N VAL A 112 -4.51 -10.33 1.57
CA VAL A 112 -4.07 -9.00 1.09
C VAL A 112 -4.97 -8.60 -0.07
N HIS A 113 -5.86 -7.64 0.20
CA HIS A 113 -6.83 -7.13 -0.75
C HIS A 113 -6.26 -5.98 -1.56
N THR A 114 -6.65 -5.87 -2.83
CA THR A 114 -6.30 -4.77 -3.72
C THR A 114 -7.52 -4.35 -4.53
N ALA A 115 -7.83 -3.06 -4.54
CA ALA A 115 -8.94 -2.49 -5.29
C ALA A 115 -8.49 -1.23 -6.04
N LEU A 116 -8.96 -1.04 -7.28
CA LEU A 116 -8.75 0.18 -8.05
C LEU A 116 -9.80 1.21 -7.63
N THR A 117 -9.38 2.30 -6.98
CA THR A 117 -10.29 3.32 -6.44
C THR A 117 -10.33 4.61 -7.26
N ARG A 118 -9.35 4.80 -8.14
CA ARG A 118 -9.31 5.96 -9.04
C ARG A 118 -8.52 5.64 -10.30
N LEU A 119 -9.05 6.07 -11.44
CA LEU A 119 -8.38 6.01 -12.73
C LEU A 119 -8.34 7.41 -13.35
N GLY A 120 -7.17 8.05 -13.33
CA GLY A 120 -6.91 9.37 -13.91
C GLY A 120 -6.39 9.30 -15.35
N THR A 121 -5.95 10.40 -15.93
CA THR A 121 -5.42 10.44 -17.30
C THR A 121 -4.13 9.64 -17.46
N SER A 122 -3.15 9.88 -16.58
CA SER A 122 -1.82 9.23 -16.59
C SER A 122 -1.52 8.49 -15.28
N SER A 123 -2.49 8.37 -14.37
CA SER A 123 -2.28 7.78 -13.05
C SER A 123 -3.48 6.95 -12.60
N MET A 124 -3.23 6.04 -11.66
CA MET A 124 -4.27 5.32 -10.95
C MET A 124 -3.97 5.30 -9.45
N THR A 125 -5.02 5.17 -8.65
CA THR A 125 -4.89 4.96 -7.21
C THR A 125 -5.46 3.60 -6.86
N LEU A 126 -4.67 2.81 -6.16
CA LEU A 126 -5.07 1.52 -5.62
C LEU A 126 -5.20 1.65 -4.10
N ALA A 127 -6.27 1.11 -3.56
CA ALA A 127 -6.36 0.81 -2.15
C ALA A 127 -5.87 -0.63 -1.91
N GLY A 128 -5.24 -0.85 -0.76
CA GLY A 128 -4.84 -2.18 -0.31
C GLY A 128 -5.17 -2.34 1.16
N SER A 129 -5.62 -3.54 1.56
CA SER A 129 -5.84 -3.88 2.97
C SER A 129 -5.26 -5.24 3.28
N ILE A 130 -4.62 -5.37 4.44
CA ILE A 130 -4.20 -6.65 4.99
C ILE A 130 -5.23 -7.04 6.05
N ALA A 131 -6.01 -8.08 5.75
CA ALA A 131 -7.05 -8.57 6.63
C ALA A 131 -6.53 -9.70 7.53
N THR A 132 -7.00 -9.68 8.77
CA THR A 132 -6.81 -10.71 9.79
C THR A 132 -8.18 -11.19 10.27
N GLU A 133 -8.22 -12.22 11.10
CA GLU A 133 -9.47 -12.68 11.72
C GLU A 133 -10.16 -11.59 12.57
N GLU A 134 -9.39 -10.62 13.07
CA GLU A 134 -9.88 -9.50 13.87
C GLU A 134 -10.25 -8.25 13.05
N GLY A 135 -10.21 -8.33 11.72
CA GLY A 135 -10.47 -7.23 10.79
C GLY A 135 -9.18 -6.67 10.15
N SER A 136 -9.25 -5.50 9.53
CA SER A 136 -8.10 -4.92 8.86
C SER A 136 -6.97 -4.58 9.84
N ALA A 137 -5.78 -5.13 9.58
CA ALA A 137 -4.56 -4.81 10.33
C ALA A 137 -3.82 -3.62 9.72
N LEU A 138 -3.95 -3.42 8.40
CA LEU A 138 -3.29 -2.36 7.68
C LEU A 138 -4.12 -1.97 6.47
N ASP A 139 -4.23 -0.66 6.22
CA ASP A 139 -4.78 -0.11 4.98
C ASP A 139 -3.75 0.77 4.29
N ALA A 140 -3.79 0.78 2.97
CA ALA A 140 -2.88 1.57 2.15
C ALA A 140 -3.60 2.24 0.98
N ALA A 141 -3.06 3.37 0.53
CA ALA A 141 -3.37 3.97 -0.76
C ALA A 141 -2.07 4.14 -1.54
N THR A 142 -2.02 3.59 -2.75
CA THR A 142 -0.85 3.63 -3.61
C THR A 142 -1.19 4.34 -4.92
N VAL A 143 -0.42 5.37 -5.26
CA VAL A 143 -0.56 6.08 -6.54
C VAL A 143 0.52 5.60 -7.49
N LEU A 144 0.08 5.12 -8.66
CA LEU A 144 0.95 4.76 -9.76
C LEU A 144 0.77 5.75 -10.90
N VAL A 145 1.87 6.07 -11.57
CA VAL A 145 1.90 6.94 -12.75
C VAL A 145 2.49 6.17 -13.93
N CYS A 146 1.83 6.33 -15.08
CA CYS A 146 2.31 5.84 -16.34
C CYS A 146 3.38 6.81 -16.88
N VAL A 147 4.59 6.32 -17.14
CA VAL A 147 5.72 7.14 -17.60
C VAL A 147 6.38 6.56 -18.84
N ASP A 148 6.87 7.44 -19.69
CA ASP A 148 7.74 7.08 -20.79
C ASP A 148 9.11 6.61 -20.24
N PRO A 149 9.58 5.40 -20.61
CA PRO A 149 10.81 4.83 -20.05
C PRO A 149 12.08 5.57 -20.47
N LYS A 150 12.03 6.36 -21.55
CA LYS A 150 13.20 7.09 -22.08
C LYS A 150 13.35 8.46 -21.43
N THR A 151 12.22 9.14 -21.20
CA THR A 151 12.22 10.53 -20.72
C THR A 151 11.86 10.64 -19.23
N GLY A 152 11.22 9.61 -18.65
CA GLY A 152 10.65 9.65 -17.30
C GLY A 152 9.41 10.56 -17.19
N ALA A 153 8.96 11.16 -18.27
CA ALA A 153 7.78 12.02 -18.28
C ALA A 153 6.49 11.20 -18.15
N SER A 154 5.50 11.74 -17.43
CA SER A 154 4.18 11.10 -17.35
C SER A 154 3.49 11.12 -18.70
N VAL A 155 2.89 10.00 -19.09
CA VAL A 155 2.15 9.84 -20.35
C VAL A 155 0.73 9.33 -20.09
N PRO A 156 -0.23 9.65 -20.94
CA PRO A 156 -1.58 9.13 -20.82
C PRO A 156 -1.62 7.61 -20.85
N ILE A 157 -2.51 7.01 -20.05
CA ILE A 157 -2.83 5.58 -20.10
C ILE A 157 -3.51 5.32 -21.45
N ASP A 158 -2.99 4.35 -22.21
CA ASP A 158 -3.58 3.98 -23.49
C ASP A 158 -5.02 3.46 -23.35
N ASP A 159 -5.81 3.55 -24.42
CA ASP A 159 -7.24 3.25 -24.39
C ASP A 159 -7.52 1.78 -24.06
N GLN A 160 -6.69 0.85 -24.53
CA GLN A 160 -6.86 -0.58 -24.24
C GLN A 160 -6.65 -0.87 -22.75
N THR A 161 -5.58 -0.36 -22.16
CA THR A 161 -5.28 -0.47 -20.73
C THR A 161 -6.36 0.22 -19.91
N ARG A 162 -6.78 1.41 -20.31
CA ARG A 162 -7.85 2.16 -19.65
C ARG A 162 -9.16 1.39 -19.65
N GLN A 163 -9.57 0.83 -20.78
CA GLN A 163 -10.79 0.03 -20.90
C GLN A 163 -10.73 -1.18 -19.99
N ALA A 164 -9.61 -1.93 -19.98
CA ALA A 164 -9.41 -3.07 -19.13
C ALA A 164 -9.52 -2.71 -17.65
N LEU A 165 -8.83 -1.65 -17.20
CA LEU A 165 -8.84 -1.19 -15.82
C LEU A 165 -10.19 -0.63 -15.37
N SER A 166 -10.95 0.00 -16.27
CA SER A 166 -12.25 0.59 -15.93
C SER A 166 -13.26 -0.43 -15.39
N ALA A 167 -13.14 -1.70 -15.79
CA ALA A 167 -14.00 -2.79 -15.31
C ALA A 167 -13.77 -3.13 -13.83
N TYR A 168 -12.61 -2.72 -13.26
CA TYR A 168 -12.21 -3.01 -11.87
C TYR A 168 -12.30 -1.79 -10.95
N LEU A 169 -12.82 -0.67 -11.48
CA LEU A 169 -12.97 0.56 -10.67
C LEU A 169 -14.08 0.36 -9.64
N VAL A 170 -13.74 0.46 -8.36
CA VAL A 170 -14.69 0.38 -7.26
C VAL A 170 -14.98 1.76 -6.68
N THR A 171 -16.22 1.95 -6.23
CA THR A 171 -16.64 3.15 -5.48
C THR A 171 -16.48 2.87 -3.98
N VAL A 172 -15.65 3.66 -3.28
CA VAL A 172 -15.36 3.52 -1.83
C VAL A 172 -15.52 4.85 -1.10
#